data_43c583fcdfe81aa85c03f49454e6b1c8
#
_entry.id   43c583fcdfe81aa85c03f49454e6b1c8
#
_cell.length_a   1.000
_cell.length_b   1.000
_cell.length_c   1.000
_cell.angle_alpha   90.00
_cell.angle_beta   90.00
_cell.angle_gamma   90.00
#
_symmetry.space_group_name_H-M   'P 1'
#
loop_
_entity.id
_entity.type
_entity.pdbx_description
1 polymer ?
#
loop_
_entity_poly.entity_id
_entity_poly.type
_entity_poly.pdbx_seq_one_letter_code
_entity_poly.pdbx_strand_id
1 'polypeptide(L)'
;MSQNTLYLLQSGFHTTPAMLDKVSRLYSEGDAVVLMGDAVLAIEHPFFQQCSTLFALEHDLELLVQPLPAHLHSLNYATFAELCLAYSRCISLK
;
A
#
# COMPACT_ATOMS: atom_id res chain seq x y z
N MET A 1 7.52 -20.59 9.17
CA MET A 1 6.64 -19.47 9.47
C MET A 1 7.16 -18.21 8.78
N SER A 2 6.32 -17.59 8.01
CA SER A 2 6.72 -16.40 7.29
C SER A 2 6.65 -15.17 8.20
N GLN A 3 7.62 -14.27 8.02
CA GLN A 3 7.62 -12.98 8.71
C GLN A 3 7.33 -11.91 7.69
N ASN A 4 6.06 -11.78 7.37
CA ASN A 4 5.64 -10.84 6.35
C ASN A 4 5.61 -9.42 6.90
N THR A 5 5.89 -8.48 6.02
CA THR A 5 5.92 -7.06 6.35
C THR A 5 4.76 -6.34 5.68
N LEU A 6 4.14 -5.44 6.43
CA LEU A 6 3.12 -4.55 5.89
C LEU A 6 3.79 -3.19 5.67
N TYR A 7 3.81 -2.74 4.43
CA TYR A 7 4.38 -1.43 4.08
C TYR A 7 3.26 -0.41 4.03
N LEU A 8 3.38 0.64 4.83
CA LEU A 8 2.41 1.73 4.89
C LEU A 8 2.96 2.91 4.09
N LEU A 9 2.48 3.08 2.89
CA LEU A 9 2.96 4.11 1.98
C LEU A 9 2.12 5.37 2.17
N GLN A 10 2.68 6.35 2.88
CA GLN A 10 2.00 7.59 3.26
C GLN A 10 2.66 8.83 2.67
N SER A 11 3.54 8.66 1.71
CA SER A 11 4.32 9.76 1.16
C SER A 11 3.44 10.76 0.40
N GLY A 12 3.89 12.02 0.34
CA GLY A 12 3.25 13.00 -0.50
C GLY A 12 3.49 12.68 -1.97
N PHE A 13 2.76 13.36 -2.85
CA PHE A 13 2.80 13.04 -4.27
C PHE A 13 4.23 13.12 -4.85
N HIS A 14 5.00 14.14 -4.44
CA HIS A 14 6.35 14.33 -4.97
C HIS A 14 7.36 13.33 -4.45
N THR A 15 7.14 12.77 -3.27
CA THR A 15 8.08 11.82 -2.67
C THR A 15 7.71 10.37 -2.95
N THR A 16 6.52 10.12 -3.44
CA THR A 16 6.05 8.76 -3.69
C THR A 16 6.95 7.96 -4.63
N PRO A 17 7.47 8.51 -5.74
CA PRO A 17 8.36 7.73 -6.62
C PRO A 17 9.60 7.21 -5.89
N ALA A 18 10.21 8.04 -5.02
CA ALA A 18 11.37 7.60 -4.24
C ALA A 18 11.00 6.50 -3.26
N MET A 19 9.83 6.61 -2.63
CA MET A 19 9.36 5.61 -1.69
C MET A 19 9.03 4.30 -2.39
N LEU A 20 8.46 4.36 -3.59
CA LEU A 20 8.18 3.17 -4.39
C LEU A 20 9.45 2.45 -4.77
N ASP A 21 10.49 3.19 -5.14
CA ASP A 21 11.79 2.60 -5.44
C ASP A 21 12.33 1.86 -4.21
N LYS A 22 12.20 2.46 -3.05
CA LYS A 22 12.64 1.85 -1.80
C LYS A 22 11.86 0.58 -1.46
N VAL A 23 10.54 0.65 -1.57
CA VAL A 23 9.67 -0.51 -1.30
C VAL A 23 9.95 -1.65 -2.27
N SER A 24 10.15 -1.33 -3.55
CA SER A 24 10.39 -2.36 -4.56
C SER A 24 11.65 -3.18 -4.27
N ARG A 25 12.62 -2.59 -3.59
CA ARG A 25 13.84 -3.29 -3.19
C ARG A 25 13.64 -4.15 -1.95
N LEU A 26 12.71 -3.78 -1.09
CA LEU A 26 12.48 -4.46 0.19
C LEU A 26 11.37 -5.51 0.11
N TYR A 27 10.47 -5.34 -0.83
CA TYR A 27 9.28 -6.18 -0.95
C TYR A 27 9.63 -7.63 -1.25
N SER A 28 8.99 -8.53 -0.51
CA SER A 28 9.13 -9.97 -0.71
C SER A 28 7.76 -10.60 -0.86
N GLU A 29 7.73 -11.78 -1.44
CA GLU A 29 6.48 -12.51 -1.59
C GLU A 29 5.82 -12.72 -0.23
N GLY A 30 4.54 -12.45 -0.15
CA GLY A 30 3.78 -12.52 1.10
C GLY A 30 3.67 -11.19 1.83
N ASP A 31 4.48 -10.19 1.46
CA ASP A 31 4.34 -8.85 2.01
C ASP A 31 3.13 -8.16 1.42
N ALA A 32 2.66 -7.12 2.09
CA ALA A 32 1.53 -6.34 1.62
C ALA A 32 1.85 -4.85 1.65
N VAL A 33 1.12 -4.08 0.85
CA VAL A 33 1.28 -2.62 0.77
C VAL A 33 -0.07 -1.97 1.00
N VAL A 34 -0.09 -0.92 1.84
CA VAL A 34 -1.27 -0.09 2.04
C VAL A 34 -0.96 1.30 1.53
N LEU A 35 -1.77 1.79 0.60
CA LEU A 35 -1.66 3.14 0.05
C LEU A 35 -2.52 4.08 0.90
N MET A 36 -1.95 5.18 1.34
CA MET A 36 -2.61 6.14 2.22
C MET A 36 -2.34 7.55 1.74
N GLY A 37 -3.34 8.42 1.88
CA GLY A 37 -3.22 9.82 1.49
C GLY A 37 -2.89 9.96 0.01
N ASP A 38 -1.99 10.90 -0.31
CA ASP A 38 -1.63 11.18 -1.69
C ASP A 38 -0.94 10.01 -2.41
N ALA A 39 -0.46 9.02 -1.66
CA ALA A 39 0.18 7.85 -2.28
C ALA A 39 -0.81 7.08 -3.17
N VAL A 40 -2.12 7.18 -2.93
CA VAL A 40 -3.11 6.51 -3.77
C VAL A 40 -3.08 7.03 -5.21
N LEU A 41 -2.58 8.24 -5.42
CA LEU A 41 -2.48 8.82 -6.76
C LEU A 41 -1.47 8.09 -7.64
N ALA A 42 -0.59 7.30 -7.05
CA ALA A 42 0.40 6.51 -7.78
C ALA A 42 -0.08 5.10 -8.13
N ILE A 43 -1.38 4.84 -8.01
CA ILE A 43 -1.95 3.48 -8.15
C ILE A 43 -1.61 2.80 -9.48
N GLU A 44 -1.33 3.58 -10.52
CA GLU A 44 -1.01 3.03 -11.83
C GLU A 44 0.47 2.65 -12.00
N HIS A 45 1.29 2.90 -10.97
CA HIS A 45 2.71 2.56 -11.06
C HIS A 45 2.88 1.05 -11.26
N PRO A 46 3.78 0.63 -12.17
CA PRO A 46 3.95 -0.80 -12.49
C PRO A 46 4.24 -1.70 -11.31
N PHE A 47 4.90 -1.17 -10.27
CA PHE A 47 5.21 -1.95 -9.07
C PHE A 47 3.95 -2.57 -8.46
N PHE A 48 2.83 -1.84 -8.47
CA PHE A 48 1.61 -2.32 -7.83
C PHE A 48 0.99 -3.50 -8.55
N GLN A 49 1.31 -3.69 -9.82
CA GLN A 49 0.84 -4.86 -10.55
C GLN A 49 1.57 -6.13 -10.11
N GLN A 50 2.73 -5.97 -9.49
CA GLN A 50 3.50 -7.10 -8.97
C GLN A 50 3.12 -7.45 -7.55
N CYS A 51 2.38 -6.60 -6.87
CA CYS A 51 1.95 -6.85 -5.50
C CYS A 51 0.77 -7.80 -5.50
N SER A 52 0.92 -8.96 -4.88
CA SER A 52 -0.18 -9.91 -4.77
C SER A 52 -1.22 -9.45 -3.77
N THR A 53 -0.83 -8.62 -2.81
CA THR A 53 -1.72 -8.11 -1.77
C THR A 53 -1.54 -6.60 -1.68
N LEU A 54 -2.56 -5.87 -2.14
CA LEU A 54 -2.54 -4.41 -2.20
C LEU A 54 -3.80 -3.86 -1.57
N PHE A 55 -3.63 -2.90 -0.66
CA PHE A 55 -4.73 -2.27 0.05
C PHE A 55 -4.65 -0.76 -0.08
N ALA A 56 -5.77 -0.09 0.14
CA ALA A 56 -5.82 1.36 0.27
C ALA A 56 -6.96 1.73 1.20
N LEU A 57 -6.82 2.84 1.92
CA LEU A 57 -7.91 3.33 2.76
C LEU A 57 -9.04 3.83 1.86
N GLU A 58 -10.26 3.39 2.13
CA GLU A 58 -11.41 3.72 1.28
C GLU A 58 -11.64 5.23 1.19
N HIS A 59 -11.37 5.94 2.29
CA HIS A 59 -11.52 7.40 2.30
C HIS A 59 -10.57 8.04 1.28
N ASP A 60 -9.35 7.56 1.18
CA ASP A 60 -8.36 8.13 0.27
C ASP A 60 -8.63 7.75 -1.18
N LEU A 61 -9.32 6.64 -1.42
CA LEU A 61 -9.67 6.22 -2.77
C LEU A 61 -10.65 7.18 -3.45
N GLU A 62 -11.33 8.02 -2.66
CA GLU A 62 -12.21 9.03 -3.21
C GLU A 62 -11.47 10.07 -4.06
N LEU A 63 -10.15 10.17 -3.90
CA LEU A 63 -9.33 11.06 -4.70
C LEU A 63 -9.17 10.57 -6.14
N LEU A 64 -9.44 9.30 -6.39
CA LEU A 64 -9.22 8.71 -7.71
C LEU A 64 -10.48 8.79 -8.55
N VAL A 65 -10.31 9.15 -9.83
CA VAL A 65 -11.42 9.23 -10.78
C VAL A 65 -11.37 8.09 -11.80
N GLN A 66 -10.25 7.35 -11.86
CA GLN A 66 -10.13 6.23 -12.77
C GLN A 66 -10.54 4.92 -12.08
N PRO A 67 -10.85 3.87 -12.85
CA PRO A 67 -11.18 2.58 -12.29
C PRO A 67 -10.04 2.02 -11.44
N LEU A 68 -10.39 1.30 -10.37
CA LEU A 68 -9.41 0.71 -9.48
C LEU A 68 -8.94 -0.64 -10.02
N PRO A 69 -7.67 -1.03 -9.76
CA PRO A 69 -7.20 -2.36 -10.13
C PRO A 69 -8.04 -3.44 -9.44
N ALA A 70 -8.24 -4.55 -10.12
CA ALA A 70 -9.07 -5.64 -9.60
C ALA A 70 -8.48 -6.26 -8.32
N HIS A 71 -7.16 -6.21 -8.16
CA HIS A 71 -6.50 -6.81 -7.00
C HIS A 71 -6.38 -5.87 -5.81
N LEU A 72 -6.88 -4.64 -5.92
CA LEU A 72 -6.86 -3.67 -4.83
C LEU A 72 -8.04 -3.91 -3.90
N HIS A 73 -7.75 -3.94 -2.60
CA HIS A 73 -8.77 -4.08 -1.56
C HIS A 73 -8.87 -2.78 -0.78
N SER A 74 -10.08 -2.28 -0.59
CA SER A 74 -10.30 -1.09 0.22
C SER A 74 -10.42 -1.46 1.70
N LEU A 75 -9.96 -0.57 2.57
CA LEU A 75 -9.98 -0.75 4.01
C LEU A 75 -10.65 0.44 4.68
N ASN A 76 -11.47 0.17 5.70
CA ASN A 76 -11.86 1.22 6.64
C ASN A 76 -10.85 1.21 7.79
N TYR A 77 -10.96 2.15 8.73
CA TYR A 77 -9.99 2.25 9.81
C TYR A 77 -9.99 1.03 10.73
N ALA A 78 -11.15 0.41 10.96
CA ALA A 78 -11.22 -0.76 11.80
C ALA A 78 -10.51 -1.96 11.19
N THR A 79 -10.74 -2.22 9.90
CA THR A 79 -10.06 -3.31 9.21
C THR A 79 -8.58 -3.01 9.02
N PHE A 80 -8.21 -1.74 8.87
CA PHE A 80 -6.81 -1.35 8.80
C PHE A 80 -6.08 -1.70 10.10
N ALA A 81 -6.69 -1.41 11.25
CA ALA A 81 -6.07 -1.74 12.53
C ALA A 81 -5.88 -3.26 12.69
N GLU A 82 -6.88 -4.04 12.29
CA GLU A 82 -6.76 -5.49 12.32
C GLU A 82 -5.65 -5.99 11.41
N LEU A 83 -5.51 -5.37 10.25
CA LEU A 83 -4.47 -5.75 9.28
C LEU A 83 -3.09 -5.50 9.87
N CYS A 84 -2.89 -4.37 10.54
CA CYS A 84 -1.61 -4.06 11.16
C CYS A 84 -1.21 -5.10 12.21
N LEU A 85 -2.20 -5.64 12.93
CA LEU A 85 -1.94 -6.66 13.93
C LEU A 85 -1.65 -8.03 13.32
N ALA A 86 -2.06 -8.25 12.09
CA ALA A 86 -1.88 -9.54 11.41
C ALA A 86 -0.45 -9.73 10.89
N TYR A 87 0.32 -8.64 10.75
CA TYR A 87 1.67 -8.72 10.22
C TYR A 87 2.70 -8.58 11.33
N SER A 88 3.83 -9.29 11.19
CA SER A 88 4.87 -9.24 12.21
C SER A 88 5.63 -7.92 12.22
N ARG A 89 5.62 -7.19 11.09
CA ARG A 89 6.25 -5.87 11.00
C ARG A 89 5.40 -4.93 10.16
N CYS A 90 5.40 -3.66 10.57
CA CYS A 90 4.79 -2.58 9.79
C CYS A 90 5.85 -1.50 9.61
N ILE A 91 6.10 -1.11 8.36
CA ILE A 91 7.08 -0.09 8.02
C ILE A 91 6.38 1.05 7.32
N SER A 92 6.48 2.25 7.90
CA SER A 92 5.89 3.45 7.31
C SER A 92 6.90 4.12 6.39
N LEU A 93 6.46 4.51 5.22
CA LEU A 93 7.26 5.20 4.21
C LEU A 93 6.60 6.54 3.91
N LYS A 94 7.25 7.61 4.32
CA LYS A 94 6.69 8.97 4.20
C LYS A 94 7.49 9.85 3.27
#